data_2b57662af984bbc270f411b29c61bec7
#
_entry.id   2b57662af984bbc270f411b29c61bec7
#
_cell.length_a   1.000
_cell.length_b   1.000
_cell.length_c   1.000
_cell.angle_alpha   90.00
_cell.angle_beta   90.00
_cell.angle_gamma   90.00
#
_symmetry.space_group_name_H-M   'P 1'
#
loop_
_entity.id
_entity.type
_entity.pdbx_description
1 polymer ?
#
loop_
_entity_poly.entity_id
_entity_poly.type
_entity_poly.pdbx_seq_one_letter_code
_entity_poly.pdbx_strand_id
1 'polypeptide(L)'
;MDHFEYRDGVLYAEDVNLVDLAETVGTPFYCYSTATLRHHYGVLHNACTKAGLNDTLICYSVKANSNIGVIATLARLGAGADIVSLGELQRAMAAGIVPEKIVFSGVGKTDDEMAAGLEAGIRQFNVES
;
A
#
# COMPACT_ATOMS: atom_id res chain seq x y z
N MET A 1 -13.82 -5.19 -9.69
CA MET A 1 -14.01 -4.00 -10.55
C MET A 1 -12.82 -3.10 -10.37
N ASP A 2 -12.22 -2.65 -11.43
CA ASP A 2 -10.92 -1.96 -11.44
C ASP A 2 -11.02 -0.44 -11.71
N HIS A 3 -12.21 0.10 -11.92
CA HIS A 3 -12.49 1.52 -12.22
C HIS A 3 -11.73 2.07 -13.42
N PHE A 4 -11.41 1.19 -14.39
CA PHE A 4 -10.93 1.55 -15.72
C PHE A 4 -11.99 1.15 -16.73
N GLU A 5 -12.36 2.06 -17.62
CA GLU A 5 -13.38 1.79 -18.64
C GLU A 5 -13.13 2.56 -19.94
N TYR A 6 -13.59 2.01 -21.04
CA TYR A 6 -13.63 2.74 -22.31
C TYR A 6 -14.93 3.53 -22.43
N ARG A 7 -14.82 4.83 -22.72
CA ARG A 7 -15.92 5.74 -23.06
C ARG A 7 -15.65 6.29 -24.44
N ASP A 8 -16.50 5.97 -25.42
CA ASP A 8 -16.36 6.39 -26.82
C ASP A 8 -14.97 6.12 -27.44
N GLY A 9 -14.39 4.96 -27.11
CA GLY A 9 -13.09 4.54 -27.60
C GLY A 9 -11.87 5.11 -26.85
N VAL A 10 -12.08 5.92 -25.84
CA VAL A 10 -11.04 6.50 -24.98
C VAL A 10 -11.03 5.80 -23.62
N LEU A 11 -9.84 5.42 -23.13
CA LEU A 11 -9.69 4.78 -21.82
C LEU A 11 -9.68 5.84 -20.71
N TYR A 12 -10.51 5.62 -19.70
CA TYR A 12 -10.60 6.41 -18.47
C TYR A 12 -10.16 5.60 -17.26
N ALA A 13 -9.49 6.27 -16.33
CA ALA A 13 -9.29 5.80 -14.96
C ALA A 13 -10.19 6.65 -14.04
N GLU A 14 -11.25 6.07 -13.46
CA GLU A 14 -12.31 6.81 -12.78
C GLU A 14 -12.90 7.85 -13.76
N ASP A 15 -12.76 9.15 -13.47
CA ASP A 15 -13.22 10.23 -14.36
C ASP A 15 -12.07 10.92 -15.12
N VAL A 16 -10.87 10.34 -15.08
CA VAL A 16 -9.69 10.92 -15.73
C VAL A 16 -9.48 10.28 -17.11
N ASN A 17 -9.50 11.11 -18.15
CA ASN A 17 -9.13 10.72 -19.51
C ASN A 17 -7.62 10.42 -19.58
N LEU A 18 -7.24 9.19 -19.95
CA LEU A 18 -5.81 8.79 -19.96
C LEU A 18 -5.03 9.34 -21.15
N VAL A 19 -5.69 9.80 -22.22
CA VAL A 19 -5.02 10.49 -23.33
C VAL A 19 -4.59 11.88 -22.88
N ASP A 20 -5.50 12.65 -22.26
CA ASP A 20 -5.20 13.98 -21.73
C ASP A 20 -4.14 13.92 -20.61
N LEU A 21 -4.20 12.86 -19.79
CA LEU A 21 -3.19 12.61 -18.77
C LEU A 21 -1.82 12.37 -19.42
N ALA A 22 -1.75 11.53 -20.48
CA ALA A 22 -0.52 11.23 -21.20
C ALA A 22 0.10 12.49 -21.81
N GLU A 23 -0.72 13.38 -22.37
CA GLU A 23 -0.27 14.68 -22.92
C GLU A 23 0.30 15.58 -21.81
N THR A 24 -0.27 15.51 -20.61
CA THR A 24 0.15 16.34 -19.47
C THR A 24 1.45 15.86 -18.83
N VAL A 25 1.57 14.55 -18.58
CA VAL A 25 2.68 13.98 -17.79
C VAL A 25 3.74 13.30 -18.64
N GLY A 26 3.48 13.05 -19.94
CA GLY A 26 4.32 12.30 -20.85
C GLY A 26 4.12 10.77 -20.72
N THR A 27 4.72 10.04 -21.66
CA THR A 27 4.72 8.58 -21.68
C THR A 27 6.16 8.06 -21.70
N PRO A 28 6.43 6.85 -21.10
CA PRO A 28 5.49 5.95 -20.42
C PRO A 28 5.19 6.39 -18.99
N PHE A 29 4.00 6.03 -18.45
CA PHE A 29 3.64 6.24 -17.06
C PHE A 29 2.77 5.09 -16.52
N TYR A 30 2.72 4.94 -15.19
CA TYR A 30 1.78 4.06 -14.51
C TYR A 30 0.64 4.89 -13.92
N CYS A 31 -0.61 4.43 -14.13
CA CYS A 31 -1.80 5.05 -13.54
C CYS A 31 -2.44 4.08 -12.56
N TYR A 32 -2.71 4.54 -11.33
CA TYR A 32 -3.36 3.77 -10.28
C TYR A 32 -4.66 4.46 -9.87
N SER A 33 -5.77 3.70 -9.86
CA SER A 33 -7.07 4.20 -9.41
C SER A 33 -7.16 4.13 -7.88
N THR A 34 -7.43 5.25 -7.26
CA THR A 34 -7.70 5.35 -5.81
C THR A 34 -8.97 4.58 -5.42
N ALA A 35 -10.00 4.65 -6.26
CA ALA A 35 -11.25 3.92 -6.05
C ALA A 35 -11.03 2.40 -6.10
N THR A 36 -10.18 1.91 -7.00
CA THR A 36 -9.81 0.49 -7.07
C THR A 36 -9.09 0.04 -5.79
N LEU A 37 -8.10 0.80 -5.32
CA LEU A 37 -7.39 0.50 -4.07
C LEU A 37 -8.35 0.42 -2.88
N ARG A 38 -9.23 1.41 -2.74
CA ARG A 38 -10.24 1.46 -1.68
C ARG A 38 -11.22 0.28 -1.77
N HIS A 39 -11.68 -0.04 -2.97
CA HIS A 39 -12.61 -1.14 -3.19
C HIS A 39 -12.02 -2.47 -2.72
N HIS A 40 -10.83 -2.84 -3.19
CA HIS A 40 -10.22 -4.13 -2.86
C HIS A 40 -9.83 -4.24 -1.39
N TYR A 41 -9.32 -3.18 -0.79
CA TYR A 41 -9.11 -3.16 0.66
C TYR A 41 -10.42 -3.38 1.43
N GLY A 42 -11.47 -2.67 1.04
CA GLY A 42 -12.80 -2.79 1.66
C GLY A 42 -13.41 -4.19 1.52
N VAL A 43 -13.25 -4.84 0.36
CA VAL A 43 -13.72 -6.23 0.14
C VAL A 43 -13.07 -7.18 1.16
N LEU A 44 -11.75 -7.12 1.32
CA LEU A 44 -11.04 -7.97 2.28
C LEU A 44 -11.42 -7.63 3.73
N HIS A 45 -11.39 -6.36 4.09
CA HIS A 45 -11.74 -5.88 5.43
C HIS A 45 -13.16 -6.32 5.82
N ASN A 46 -14.14 -6.13 4.93
CA ASN A 46 -15.53 -6.52 5.17
C ASN A 46 -15.69 -8.05 5.28
N ALA A 47 -14.90 -8.82 4.53
CA ALA A 47 -14.91 -10.27 4.63
C ALA A 47 -14.40 -10.73 6.00
N CYS A 48 -13.31 -10.13 6.52
CA CYS A 48 -12.80 -10.39 7.86
C CYS A 48 -13.84 -10.06 8.93
N THR A 49 -14.48 -8.88 8.84
CA THR A 49 -15.53 -8.47 9.78
C THR A 49 -16.73 -9.43 9.77
N LYS A 50 -17.19 -9.84 8.57
CA LYS A 50 -18.28 -10.82 8.44
C LYS A 50 -17.93 -12.20 9.02
N ALA A 51 -16.66 -12.55 9.02
CA ALA A 51 -16.14 -13.78 9.65
C ALA A 51 -15.93 -13.64 11.18
N GLY A 52 -16.28 -12.50 11.78
CA GLY A 52 -16.08 -12.24 13.22
C GLY A 52 -14.68 -11.80 13.59
N LEU A 53 -13.80 -11.54 12.62
CA LEU A 53 -12.42 -11.11 12.83
C LEU A 53 -12.33 -9.57 12.89
N ASN A 54 -12.94 -8.97 13.92
CA ASN A 54 -13.10 -7.52 14.00
C ASN A 54 -11.80 -6.77 14.31
N ASP A 55 -10.81 -7.42 14.95
CA ASP A 55 -9.51 -6.84 15.30
C ASP A 55 -8.41 -7.16 14.31
N THR A 56 -8.77 -7.53 13.07
CA THR A 56 -7.80 -7.86 12.03
C THR A 56 -7.07 -6.61 11.54
N LEU A 57 -5.75 -6.62 11.61
CA LEU A 57 -4.89 -5.66 10.94
C LEU A 57 -4.47 -6.21 9.57
N ILE A 58 -4.87 -5.54 8.50
CA ILE A 58 -4.42 -5.85 7.13
C ILE A 58 -3.15 -5.05 6.86
N CYS A 59 -2.00 -5.75 6.73
CA CYS A 59 -0.73 -5.14 6.39
C CYS A 59 -0.50 -5.21 4.88
N TYR A 60 -0.39 -4.04 4.24
CA TYR A 60 -0.08 -3.95 2.82
C TYR A 60 1.39 -4.30 2.57
N SER A 61 1.65 -5.21 1.62
CA SER A 61 3.00 -5.60 1.22
C SER A 61 3.61 -4.50 0.34
N VAL A 62 4.48 -3.67 0.94
CA VAL A 62 5.03 -2.46 0.30
C VAL A 62 5.85 -2.77 -0.95
N LYS A 63 6.50 -3.94 -1.01
CA LYS A 63 7.23 -4.41 -2.19
C LYS A 63 6.39 -4.52 -3.46
N ALA A 64 5.06 -4.66 -3.35
CA ALA A 64 4.17 -4.72 -4.51
C ALA A 64 4.10 -3.37 -5.24
N ASN A 65 4.04 -2.27 -4.50
CA ASN A 65 4.15 -0.91 -5.02
C ASN A 65 4.52 0.05 -3.88
N SER A 66 5.75 0.52 -3.87
CA SER A 66 6.28 1.41 -2.83
C SER A 66 6.01 2.89 -3.06
N ASN A 67 5.12 3.24 -4.00
CA ASN A 67 4.69 4.62 -4.21
C ASN A 67 3.98 5.16 -2.96
N ILE A 68 4.44 6.30 -2.43
CA ILE A 68 3.92 6.89 -1.19
C ILE A 68 2.43 7.22 -1.31
N GLY A 69 1.94 7.65 -2.47
CA GLY A 69 0.52 7.93 -2.72
C GLY A 69 -0.36 6.67 -2.60
N VAL A 70 0.12 5.52 -3.08
CA VAL A 70 -0.55 4.22 -2.95
C VAL A 70 -0.60 3.82 -1.47
N ILE A 71 0.55 3.85 -0.79
CA ILE A 71 0.64 3.50 0.64
C ILE A 71 -0.25 4.44 1.47
N ALA A 72 -0.21 5.76 1.24
CA ALA A 72 -1.02 6.74 1.95
C ALA A 72 -2.53 6.53 1.74
N THR A 73 -2.94 6.09 0.54
CA THR A 73 -4.34 5.74 0.27
C THR A 73 -4.80 4.59 1.17
N LEU A 74 -3.99 3.55 1.31
CA LEU A 74 -4.28 2.40 2.17
C LEU A 74 -4.16 2.74 3.66
N ALA A 75 -3.17 3.56 4.05
CA ALA A 75 -3.00 4.04 5.42
C ALA A 75 -4.25 4.76 5.95
N ARG A 76 -4.87 5.62 5.12
CA ARG A 76 -6.12 6.32 5.46
C ARG A 76 -7.31 5.39 5.68
N LEU A 77 -7.26 4.17 5.16
CA LEU A 77 -8.28 3.12 5.39
C LEU A 77 -7.98 2.29 6.63
N GLY A 78 -6.85 2.54 7.31
CA GLY A 78 -6.46 1.84 8.52
C GLY A 78 -5.46 0.69 8.30
N ALA A 79 -4.98 0.48 7.07
CA ALA A 79 -3.98 -0.53 6.77
C ALA A 79 -2.68 -0.31 7.55
N GLY A 80 -2.02 -1.41 7.90
CA GLY A 80 -0.62 -1.45 8.26
C GLY A 80 0.28 -1.68 7.03
N ALA A 81 1.56 -1.88 7.27
CA ALA A 81 2.54 -2.22 6.25
C ALA A 81 3.29 -3.51 6.59
N ASP A 82 3.51 -4.35 5.58
CA ASP A 82 4.49 -5.41 5.58
C ASP A 82 5.67 -4.96 4.72
N ILE A 83 6.82 -4.77 5.36
CA ILE A 83 8.03 -4.21 4.78
C ILE A 83 9.17 -5.24 4.76
N VAL A 84 10.13 -5.04 3.85
CA VAL A 84 11.29 -5.92 3.70
C VAL A 84 12.63 -5.16 3.66
N SER A 85 12.62 -3.84 3.89
CA SER A 85 13.82 -3.00 3.91
C SER A 85 13.63 -1.71 4.70
N LEU A 86 14.75 -1.06 5.06
CA LEU A 86 14.73 0.27 5.68
C LEU A 86 14.07 1.33 4.78
N GLY A 87 14.31 1.26 3.46
CA GLY A 87 13.68 2.18 2.52
C GLY A 87 12.15 2.05 2.49
N GLU A 88 11.62 0.84 2.66
CA GLU A 88 10.17 0.61 2.78
C GLU A 88 9.63 1.09 4.13
N LEU A 89 10.38 0.93 5.24
CA LEU A 89 10.04 1.50 6.54
C LEU A 89 9.85 3.02 6.43
N GLN A 90 10.84 3.71 5.86
CA GLN A 90 10.80 5.16 5.68
C GLN A 90 9.61 5.61 4.82
N ARG A 91 9.32 4.90 3.73
CA ARG A 91 8.17 5.19 2.85
C ARG A 91 6.83 4.95 3.55
N ALA A 92 6.70 3.86 4.31
CA ALA A 92 5.49 3.54 5.06
C ALA A 92 5.19 4.63 6.11
N MET A 93 6.19 5.05 6.88
CA MET A 93 6.06 6.13 7.86
C MET A 93 5.76 7.47 7.20
N ALA A 94 6.44 7.83 6.11
CA ALA A 94 6.18 9.05 5.33
C ALA A 94 4.76 9.07 4.72
N ALA A 95 4.19 7.90 4.43
CA ALA A 95 2.81 7.76 3.96
C ALA A 95 1.76 7.82 5.09
N GLY A 96 2.18 7.93 6.34
CA GLY A 96 1.30 8.06 7.50
C GLY A 96 0.92 6.74 8.18
N ILE A 97 1.61 5.64 7.88
CA ILE A 97 1.44 4.39 8.66
C ILE A 97 2.20 4.55 9.97
N VAL A 98 1.50 4.36 11.10
CA VAL A 98 2.11 4.41 12.42
C VAL A 98 2.95 3.15 12.67
N PRO A 99 4.10 3.26 13.37
CA PRO A 99 5.03 2.14 13.55
C PRO A 99 4.37 0.88 14.15
N GLU A 100 3.42 1.04 15.05
CA GLU A 100 2.69 -0.07 15.70
C GLU A 100 1.82 -0.88 14.73
N LYS A 101 1.70 -0.45 13.47
CA LYS A 101 1.04 -1.16 12.38
C LYS A 101 2.01 -1.68 11.32
N ILE A 102 3.33 -1.66 11.60
CA ILE A 102 4.36 -2.12 10.66
C ILE A 102 4.90 -3.49 11.10
N VAL A 103 4.97 -4.40 10.15
CA VAL A 103 5.57 -5.73 10.28
C VAL A 103 6.79 -5.78 9.35
N PHE A 104 7.95 -6.21 9.87
CA PHE A 104 9.17 -6.33 9.09
C PHE A 104 9.44 -7.79 8.76
N SER A 105 9.29 -8.15 7.50
CA SER A 105 9.51 -9.49 6.94
C SER A 105 10.82 -9.57 6.15
N GLY A 106 11.11 -10.75 5.59
CA GLY A 106 12.25 -10.98 4.70
C GLY A 106 13.47 -11.56 5.40
N VAL A 107 14.24 -12.35 4.63
CA VAL A 107 15.41 -13.12 5.11
C VAL A 107 16.71 -12.31 5.18
N GLY A 108 16.74 -11.13 4.56
CA GLY A 108 17.96 -10.32 4.38
C GLY A 108 18.05 -9.10 5.28
N LYS A 109 17.38 -9.08 6.42
CA LYS A 109 17.48 -7.94 7.37
C LYS A 109 18.90 -7.77 7.87
N THR A 110 19.45 -6.57 7.73
CA THR A 110 20.75 -6.19 8.31
C THR A 110 20.57 -5.72 9.75
N ASP A 111 21.67 -5.68 10.50
CA ASP A 111 21.67 -5.18 11.88
C ASP A 111 21.16 -3.73 11.97
N ASP A 112 21.57 -2.87 11.01
CA ASP A 112 21.12 -1.48 10.95
C ASP A 112 19.60 -1.37 10.68
N GLU A 113 19.07 -2.21 9.80
CA GLU A 113 17.63 -2.25 9.51
C GLU A 113 16.81 -2.73 10.71
N MET A 114 17.34 -3.74 11.43
CA MET A 114 16.71 -4.22 12.67
C MET A 114 16.75 -3.15 13.76
N ALA A 115 17.89 -2.48 13.94
CA ALA A 115 18.04 -1.38 14.89
C ALA A 115 17.05 -0.25 14.59
N ALA A 116 16.96 0.18 13.32
CA ALA A 116 16.02 1.21 12.89
C ALA A 116 14.55 0.82 13.15
N GLY A 117 14.18 -0.43 12.90
CA GLY A 117 12.83 -0.93 13.19
C GLY A 117 12.51 -0.94 14.68
N LEU A 118 13.47 -1.34 15.52
CA LEU A 118 13.34 -1.30 16.99
C LEU A 118 13.21 0.13 17.50
N GLU A 119 14.06 1.04 17.02
CA GLU A 119 14.02 2.45 17.39
C GLU A 119 12.70 3.12 16.97
N ALA A 120 12.18 2.79 15.81
CA ALA A 120 10.88 3.27 15.35
C ALA A 120 9.71 2.71 16.16
N GLY A 121 9.88 1.59 16.87
CA GLY A 121 8.84 0.93 17.65
C GLY A 121 7.84 0.18 16.78
N ILE A 122 8.31 -0.50 15.72
CA ILE A 122 7.42 -1.30 14.86
C ILE A 122 6.76 -2.43 15.63
N ARG A 123 5.63 -2.91 15.08
CA ARG A 123 4.81 -3.94 15.71
C ARG A 123 5.52 -5.27 15.88
N GLN A 124 6.25 -5.70 14.86
CA GLN A 124 6.73 -7.09 14.79
C GLN A 124 7.85 -7.25 13.78
N PHE A 125 8.78 -8.14 14.11
CA PHE A 125 9.71 -8.74 13.14
C PHE A 125 9.29 -10.19 12.85
N ASN A 126 9.24 -10.56 11.58
CA ASN A 126 9.12 -11.94 11.16
C ASN A 126 10.53 -12.52 11.02
N VAL A 127 10.79 -13.62 11.71
CA VAL A 127 12.08 -14.32 11.72
C VAL A 127 11.92 -15.61 10.91
N GLU A 128 12.75 -15.78 9.89
CA GLU A 128 12.68 -16.93 9.00
C GLU A 128 13.79 -17.97 9.25
N SER A 129 14.91 -17.59 9.88
CA SER A 129 16.02 -18.49 10.22
C SER A 129 16.87 -17.93 11.35
#